data_dcba922ac8c0c238a4ab1c97508edb68
#
_entry.id   dcba922ac8c0c238a4ab1c97508edb68
#
_cell.length_a   1.000
_cell.length_b   1.000
_cell.length_c   1.000
_cell.angle_alpha   90.00
_cell.angle_beta   90.00
_cell.angle_gamma   90.00
#
_symmetry.space_group_name_H-M   'P 1'
#
loop_
_entity.id
_entity.type
_entity.pdbx_description
1 polymer ?
#
loop_
_entity_poly.entity_id
_entity_poly.type
_entity_poly.pdbx_seq_one_letter_code
_entity_poly.pdbx_strand_id
1 'polypeptide(L)'
;MAKGFLQPAMLGGLVIGVLSGLPIISAGNLCCCLWVLAGGALAAFLLQQNQPGPINAGDGAIVGLLAGVAGAFVYLVVSIPVVILVSPMEQVFLERLSRSSSDLPPEWRTFMDGGLGPAVRIAIGFFFMLFASPVFATLGGLLGTALFRKSTPAPIDIVRTPE
;
A
#
# COMPACT_ATOMS: atom_id res chain seq x y z
N MET A 1 -5.85 -3.14 27.39
CA MET A 1 -4.49 -3.28 26.88
C MET A 1 -4.47 -2.73 25.46
N ALA A 2 -3.62 -1.74 25.19
CA ALA A 2 -3.50 -1.18 23.86
C ALA A 2 -3.01 -2.27 22.92
N LYS A 3 -3.85 -2.68 21.96
CA LYS A 3 -3.44 -3.59 20.90
C LYS A 3 -2.31 -2.90 20.15
N GLY A 4 -1.15 -3.54 20.03
CA GLY A 4 0.01 -2.95 19.36
C GLY A 4 -0.22 -2.81 17.84
N PHE A 5 -1.05 -1.87 17.41
CA PHE A 5 -1.35 -1.62 16.00
C PHE A 5 -0.16 -1.03 15.24
N LEU A 6 0.71 -0.32 15.95
CA LEU A 6 1.74 0.50 15.30
C LEU A 6 2.77 -0.37 14.55
N GLN A 7 3.27 -1.42 15.16
CA GLN A 7 4.27 -2.27 14.52
C GLN A 7 3.75 -2.97 13.26
N PRO A 8 2.58 -3.66 13.27
CA PRO A 8 2.00 -4.23 12.07
C PRO A 8 1.69 -3.20 10.99
N ALA A 9 1.18 -2.02 11.38
CA ALA A 9 0.88 -0.93 10.45
C ALA A 9 2.14 -0.38 9.78
N MET A 10 3.23 -0.19 10.54
CA MET A 10 4.50 0.29 9.97
C MET A 10 5.11 -0.71 9.00
N LEU A 11 5.06 -2.02 9.31
CA LEU A 11 5.57 -3.06 8.40
C LEU A 11 4.72 -3.16 7.12
N GLY A 12 3.39 -3.14 7.24
CA GLY A 12 2.50 -3.09 6.09
C GLY A 12 2.71 -1.84 5.25
N GLY A 13 2.83 -0.68 5.90
CA GLY A 13 3.11 0.61 5.25
C GLY A 13 4.46 0.65 4.55
N LEU A 14 5.50 0.05 5.13
CA LEU A 14 6.81 -0.07 4.50
C LEU A 14 6.70 -0.84 3.17
N VAL A 15 5.99 -1.97 3.17
CA VAL A 15 5.76 -2.76 1.95
C VAL A 15 4.99 -1.94 0.91
N ILE A 16 3.91 -1.26 1.32
CA ILE A 16 3.13 -0.39 0.42
C ILE A 16 4.03 0.68 -0.21
N GLY A 17 4.74 1.44 0.61
CA GLY A 17 5.53 2.58 0.16
C GLY A 17 6.71 2.20 -0.73
N VAL A 18 7.46 1.16 -0.37
CA VAL A 18 8.59 0.68 -1.14
C VAL A 18 8.15 0.13 -2.50
N LEU A 19 7.15 -0.76 -2.52
CA LEU A 19 6.69 -1.36 -3.77
C LEU A 19 5.99 -0.35 -4.68
N SER A 20 5.29 0.63 -4.12
CA SER A 20 4.67 1.70 -4.89
C SER A 20 5.65 2.78 -5.36
N GLY A 21 6.80 2.93 -4.68
CA GLY A 21 7.84 3.91 -5.04
C GLY A 21 8.77 3.43 -6.16
N LEU A 22 8.81 2.14 -6.48
CA LEU A 22 9.68 1.58 -7.52
C LEU A 22 8.97 1.61 -8.89
N PRO A 23 9.55 2.23 -9.94
CA PRO A 23 8.87 2.51 -11.22
C PRO A 23 8.31 1.27 -11.91
N ILE A 24 9.07 0.17 -11.95
CA ILE A 24 8.65 -1.08 -12.62
C ILE A 24 7.57 -1.79 -11.80
N ILE A 25 7.75 -1.83 -10.47
CA ILE A 25 6.87 -2.54 -9.55
C ILE A 25 5.57 -1.76 -9.34
N SER A 26 5.63 -0.42 -9.41
CA SER A 26 4.44 0.44 -9.29
C SER A 26 3.39 0.19 -10.37
N ALA A 27 3.78 -0.40 -11.52
CA ALA A 27 2.83 -0.85 -12.53
C ALA A 27 1.79 -1.86 -11.99
N GLY A 28 2.13 -2.63 -10.95
CA GLY A 28 1.18 -3.49 -10.26
C GLY A 28 0.04 -2.73 -9.56
N ASN A 29 0.24 -1.45 -9.23
CA ASN A 29 -0.83 -0.61 -8.67
C ASN A 29 -1.87 -0.18 -9.72
N LEU A 30 -1.57 -0.26 -11.02
CA LEU A 30 -2.53 -0.05 -12.10
C LEU A 30 -3.59 -1.16 -12.10
N CYS A 31 -3.24 -2.37 -11.63
CA CYS A 31 -4.18 -3.47 -11.42
C CYS A 31 -4.82 -3.39 -10.03
N CYS A 32 -5.70 -2.40 -9.81
CA CYS A 32 -6.51 -2.26 -8.59
C CYS A 32 -5.70 -2.07 -7.29
N CYS A 33 -4.61 -1.31 -7.31
CA CYS A 33 -3.77 -1.02 -6.13
C CYS A 33 -3.31 -2.30 -5.40
N LEU A 34 -2.88 -3.30 -6.17
CA LEU A 34 -2.54 -4.64 -5.68
C LEU A 34 -1.58 -4.60 -4.48
N TRP A 35 -0.53 -3.80 -4.57
CA TRP A 35 0.46 -3.67 -3.50
C TRP A 35 -0.10 -3.02 -2.24
N VAL A 36 -1.04 -2.09 -2.42
CA VAL A 36 -1.69 -1.40 -1.31
C VAL A 36 -2.63 -2.36 -0.57
N LEU A 37 -3.43 -3.14 -1.32
CA LEU A 37 -4.28 -4.19 -0.75
C LEU A 37 -3.45 -5.25 -0.03
N ALA A 38 -2.37 -5.73 -0.66
CA ALA A 38 -1.49 -6.73 -0.07
C ALA A 38 -0.83 -6.23 1.21
N GLY A 39 -0.36 -4.98 1.26
CA GLY A 39 0.24 -4.40 2.45
C GLY A 39 -0.75 -4.20 3.59
N GLY A 40 -2.00 -3.81 3.29
CA GLY A 40 -3.09 -3.76 4.27
C GLY A 40 -3.44 -5.15 4.83
N ALA A 41 -3.53 -6.16 3.97
CA ALA A 41 -3.75 -7.55 4.37
C ALA A 41 -2.60 -8.09 5.22
N LEU A 42 -1.34 -7.77 4.87
CA LEU A 42 -0.16 -8.13 5.64
C LEU A 42 -0.19 -7.48 7.03
N ALA A 43 -0.57 -6.21 7.13
CA ALA A 43 -0.72 -5.54 8.42
C ALA A 43 -1.75 -6.24 9.32
N ALA A 44 -2.90 -6.65 8.77
CA ALA A 44 -3.91 -7.40 9.50
C ALA A 44 -3.41 -8.80 9.92
N PHE A 45 -2.68 -9.48 9.04
CA PHE A 45 -2.06 -10.77 9.33
C PHE A 45 -1.06 -10.67 10.50
N LEU A 46 -0.16 -9.71 10.46
CA LEU A 46 0.80 -9.46 11.54
C LEU A 46 0.11 -9.09 12.86
N LEU A 47 -0.95 -8.28 12.79
CA LEU A 47 -1.75 -7.96 13.95
C LEU A 47 -2.39 -9.22 14.55
N GLN A 48 -2.94 -10.11 13.71
CA GLN A 48 -3.52 -11.38 14.16
C GLN A 48 -2.48 -12.30 14.79
N GLN A 49 -1.26 -12.31 14.28
CA GLN A 49 -0.18 -13.12 14.90
C GLN A 49 0.19 -12.62 16.30
N ASN A 50 0.19 -11.30 16.49
CA ASN A 50 0.55 -10.66 17.75
C ASN A 50 -0.58 -10.69 18.79
N GLN A 51 -1.78 -11.16 18.43
CA GLN A 51 -2.92 -11.26 19.35
C GLN A 51 -3.19 -12.72 19.75
N PRO A 52 -3.46 -12.98 21.05
CA PRO A 52 -3.79 -14.32 21.51
C PRO A 52 -5.15 -14.81 21.02
N GLY A 53 -6.08 -13.89 20.78
CA GLY A 53 -7.45 -14.17 20.28
C GLY A 53 -7.69 -13.69 18.85
N PRO A 54 -8.87 -13.99 18.29
CA PRO A 54 -9.24 -13.51 16.97
C PRO A 54 -9.41 -11.99 16.98
N ILE A 55 -8.85 -11.33 15.93
CA ILE A 55 -9.11 -9.91 15.68
C ILE A 55 -10.47 -9.75 15.00
N ASN A 56 -11.10 -8.61 15.22
CA ASN A 56 -12.37 -8.28 14.55
C ASN A 56 -12.12 -7.45 13.26
N ALA A 57 -13.17 -7.29 12.45
CA ALA A 57 -13.08 -6.53 11.20
C ALA A 57 -12.67 -5.06 11.44
N GLY A 58 -13.10 -4.46 12.55
CA GLY A 58 -12.70 -3.10 12.93
C GLY A 58 -11.20 -2.99 13.20
N ASP A 59 -10.60 -4.00 13.86
CA ASP A 59 -9.16 -4.03 14.09
C ASP A 59 -8.39 -4.09 12.77
N GLY A 60 -8.87 -4.93 11.81
CA GLY A 60 -8.29 -5.02 10.47
C GLY A 60 -8.41 -3.73 9.67
N ALA A 61 -9.57 -3.07 9.76
CA ALA A 61 -9.79 -1.78 9.10
C ALA A 61 -8.82 -0.70 9.64
N ILE A 62 -8.68 -0.61 10.96
CA ILE A 62 -7.82 0.39 11.61
C ILE A 62 -6.34 0.14 11.27
N VAL A 63 -5.86 -1.11 11.36
CA VAL A 63 -4.46 -1.42 11.05
C VAL A 63 -4.17 -1.22 9.57
N GLY A 64 -5.12 -1.55 8.68
CA GLY A 64 -5.01 -1.29 7.24
C GLY A 64 -4.95 0.21 6.94
N LEU A 65 -5.84 1.01 7.54
CA LEU A 65 -5.84 2.47 7.40
C LEU A 65 -4.50 3.07 7.84
N LEU A 66 -4.01 2.69 9.02
CA LEU A 66 -2.72 3.16 9.53
C LEU A 66 -1.56 2.73 8.60
N ALA A 67 -1.59 1.50 8.07
CA ALA A 67 -0.61 1.02 7.10
C ALA A 67 -0.65 1.84 5.81
N GLY A 68 -1.85 2.20 5.32
CA GLY A 68 -2.02 3.05 4.15
C GLY A 68 -1.42 4.43 4.33
N VAL A 69 -1.69 5.09 5.47
CA VAL A 69 -1.11 6.40 5.80
C VAL A 69 0.42 6.30 5.92
N ALA A 70 0.93 5.33 6.68
CA ALA A 70 2.37 5.09 6.80
C ALA A 70 3.01 4.82 5.44
N GLY A 71 2.34 4.06 4.57
CA GLY A 71 2.78 3.75 3.21
C GLY A 71 2.93 4.99 2.34
N ALA A 72 2.03 5.97 2.44
CA ALA A 72 2.15 7.22 1.70
C ALA A 72 3.41 8.02 2.11
N PHE A 73 3.75 8.06 3.39
CA PHE A 73 4.98 8.71 3.85
C PHE A 73 6.23 7.94 3.42
N VAL A 74 6.22 6.61 3.51
CA VAL A 74 7.33 5.79 3.00
C VAL A 74 7.50 5.96 1.50
N TYR A 75 6.40 6.01 0.74
CA TYR A 75 6.42 6.31 -0.69
C TYR A 75 7.13 7.64 -0.97
N LEU A 76 6.82 8.70 -0.22
CA LEU A 76 7.48 10.01 -0.38
C LEU A 76 9.00 9.90 -0.19
N VAL A 77 9.43 9.23 0.89
CA VAL A 77 10.85 9.07 1.21
C VAL A 77 11.58 8.24 0.14
N VAL A 78 10.95 7.19 -0.36
CA VAL A 78 11.53 6.31 -1.39
C VAL A 78 11.55 6.99 -2.76
N SER A 79 10.51 7.77 -3.09
CA SER A 79 10.38 8.43 -4.40
C SER A 79 11.48 9.46 -4.66
N ILE A 80 11.98 10.15 -3.61
CA ILE A 80 13.01 11.18 -3.78
C ILE A 80 14.30 10.59 -4.39
N PRO A 81 14.98 9.60 -3.76
CA PRO A 81 16.19 9.03 -4.33
C PRO A 81 15.93 8.28 -5.65
N VAL A 82 14.77 7.62 -5.78
CA VAL A 82 14.42 6.89 -7.01
C VAL A 82 14.32 7.86 -8.19
N VAL A 83 13.63 8.98 -8.04
CA VAL A 83 13.51 9.98 -9.12
C VAL A 83 14.89 10.52 -9.51
N ILE A 84 15.76 10.83 -8.54
CA ILE A 84 17.11 11.33 -8.83
C ILE A 84 17.93 10.31 -9.64
N LEU A 85 17.85 9.03 -9.28
CA LEU A 85 18.64 7.97 -9.91
C LEU A 85 18.09 7.54 -11.28
N VAL A 86 16.76 7.57 -11.46
CA VAL A 86 16.09 7.02 -12.64
C VAL A 86 15.78 8.09 -13.68
N SER A 87 15.71 9.38 -13.30
CA SER A 87 15.41 10.48 -14.23
C SER A 87 16.23 10.48 -15.53
N PRO A 88 17.56 10.24 -15.52
CA PRO A 88 18.34 10.22 -16.76
C PRO A 88 17.92 9.10 -17.71
N MET A 89 17.60 7.92 -17.15
CA MET A 89 17.19 6.74 -17.93
C MET A 89 15.76 6.91 -18.46
N GLU A 90 14.88 7.52 -17.67
CA GLU A 90 13.51 7.82 -18.05
C GLU A 90 13.46 8.79 -19.22
N GLN A 91 14.28 9.83 -19.24
CA GLN A 91 14.39 10.79 -20.34
C GLN A 91 14.79 10.11 -21.65
N VAL A 92 15.80 9.24 -21.62
CA VAL A 92 16.25 8.50 -22.81
C VAL A 92 15.14 7.55 -23.31
N PHE A 93 14.41 6.92 -22.40
CA PHE A 93 13.30 6.04 -22.76
C PHE A 93 12.12 6.81 -23.35
N LEU A 94 11.74 7.93 -22.75
CA LEU A 94 10.68 8.80 -23.25
C LEU A 94 11.02 9.41 -24.61
N GLU A 95 12.29 9.83 -24.81
CA GLU A 95 12.75 10.34 -26.09
C GLU A 95 12.70 9.27 -27.20
N ARG A 96 13.00 8.02 -26.88
CA ARG A 96 12.83 6.90 -27.83
C ARG A 96 11.36 6.63 -28.15
N LEU A 97 10.50 6.65 -27.13
CA LEU A 97 9.05 6.49 -27.31
C LEU A 97 8.44 7.63 -28.14
N SER A 98 8.82 8.87 -27.86
CA SER A 98 8.30 10.05 -28.61
C SER A 98 8.72 10.03 -30.08
N ARG A 99 9.93 9.53 -30.38
CA ARG A 99 10.40 9.33 -31.77
C ARG A 99 9.64 8.20 -32.48
N SER A 100 9.19 7.18 -31.73
CA SER A 100 8.45 6.04 -32.28
C SER A 100 6.95 6.30 -32.44
N SER A 101 6.41 7.29 -31.73
CA SER A 101 4.96 7.57 -31.65
C SER A 101 4.65 8.93 -32.26
N SER A 102 4.74 9.04 -33.60
CA SER A 102 4.39 10.26 -34.34
C SER A 102 2.92 10.69 -34.21
N ASP A 103 2.04 9.79 -33.73
CA ASP A 103 0.58 9.97 -33.70
C ASP A 103 -0.01 10.33 -32.34
N LEU A 104 0.83 10.63 -31.32
CA LEU A 104 0.31 11.03 -30.01
C LEU A 104 -0.21 12.47 -30.03
N PRO A 105 -1.40 12.74 -29.45
CA PRO A 105 -1.95 14.10 -29.30
C PRO A 105 -0.96 15.04 -28.59
N PRO A 106 -0.89 16.33 -28.97
CA PRO A 106 0.08 17.28 -28.40
C PRO A 106 -0.05 17.45 -26.89
N GLU A 107 -1.24 17.26 -26.31
CA GLU A 107 -1.48 17.33 -24.87
C GLU A 107 -0.73 16.21 -24.11
N TRP A 108 -0.71 14.99 -24.69
CA TRP A 108 0.04 13.86 -24.11
C TRP A 108 1.55 14.05 -24.21
N ARG A 109 2.03 14.69 -25.30
CA ARG A 109 3.44 15.05 -25.44
C ARG A 109 3.87 16.03 -24.35
N THR A 110 3.11 17.10 -24.12
CA THR A 110 3.41 18.08 -23.07
C THR A 110 3.43 17.45 -21.68
N PHE A 111 2.53 16.47 -21.43
CA PHE A 111 2.51 15.72 -20.18
C PHE A 111 3.72 14.76 -20.04
N MET A 112 4.14 14.15 -21.14
CA MET A 112 5.29 13.22 -21.18
C MET A 112 6.63 13.96 -21.23
N ASP A 113 6.71 15.11 -21.92
CA ASP A 113 7.93 15.92 -22.06
C ASP A 113 8.32 16.66 -20.77
N GLY A 114 7.67 16.33 -19.63
CA GLY A 114 8.09 16.83 -18.33
C GLY A 114 7.73 18.28 -18.04
N GLY A 115 6.62 18.78 -18.59
CA GLY A 115 6.06 20.11 -18.23
C GLY A 115 5.81 20.29 -16.73
N LEU A 116 5.79 19.17 -15.97
CA LEU A 116 5.80 19.16 -14.52
C LEU A 116 7.18 18.73 -14.02
N GLY A 117 7.90 19.64 -13.38
CA GLY A 117 9.19 19.30 -12.77
C GLY A 117 9.11 18.11 -11.79
N PRO A 118 10.26 17.44 -11.52
CA PRO A 118 10.29 16.23 -10.68
C PRO A 118 9.60 16.41 -9.32
N ALA A 119 9.77 17.58 -8.70
CA ALA A 119 9.15 17.90 -7.41
C ALA A 119 7.61 17.90 -7.47
N VAL A 120 7.03 18.43 -8.55
CA VAL A 120 5.56 18.47 -8.74
C VAL A 120 5.02 17.06 -8.98
N ARG A 121 5.73 16.22 -9.75
CA ARG A 121 5.36 14.81 -9.95
C ARG A 121 5.36 14.03 -8.65
N ILE A 122 6.38 14.20 -7.81
CA ILE A 122 6.46 13.58 -6.47
C ILE A 122 5.29 14.08 -5.61
N ALA A 123 5.01 15.37 -5.61
CA ALA A 123 3.91 15.94 -4.82
C ALA A 123 2.56 15.37 -5.24
N ILE A 124 2.26 15.34 -6.55
CA ILE A 124 1.02 14.75 -7.07
C ILE A 124 0.92 13.28 -6.68
N GLY A 125 1.99 12.50 -6.87
CA GLY A 125 2.03 11.08 -6.49
C GLY A 125 1.83 10.88 -4.98
N PHE A 126 2.43 11.71 -4.15
CA PHE A 126 2.26 11.67 -2.70
C PHE A 126 0.81 11.97 -2.29
N PHE A 127 0.22 13.05 -2.81
CA PHE A 127 -1.19 13.38 -2.50
C PHE A 127 -2.13 12.28 -2.98
N PHE A 128 -1.91 11.76 -4.17
CA PHE A 128 -2.68 10.61 -4.66
C PHE A 128 -2.57 9.41 -3.72
N MET A 129 -1.34 9.05 -3.31
CA MET A 129 -1.10 7.96 -2.36
C MET A 129 -1.71 8.25 -0.98
N LEU A 130 -1.66 9.50 -0.51
CA LEU A 130 -2.20 9.89 0.79
C LEU A 130 -3.72 9.66 0.88
N PHE A 131 -4.46 9.82 -0.22
CA PHE A 131 -5.90 9.59 -0.27
C PHE A 131 -6.26 8.16 -0.69
N ALA A 132 -5.63 7.64 -1.72
CA ALA A 132 -5.95 6.31 -2.27
C ALA A 132 -5.47 5.18 -1.35
N SER A 133 -4.23 5.29 -0.83
CA SER A 133 -3.62 4.22 -0.05
C SER A 133 -4.40 3.85 1.23
N PRO A 134 -4.88 4.79 2.07
CA PRO A 134 -5.69 4.44 3.24
C PRO A 134 -6.98 3.70 2.88
N VAL A 135 -7.64 4.10 1.80
CA VAL A 135 -8.89 3.46 1.34
C VAL A 135 -8.64 2.02 0.95
N PHE A 136 -7.70 1.79 0.04
CA PHE A 136 -7.40 0.43 -0.44
C PHE A 136 -6.72 -0.44 0.62
N ALA A 137 -5.84 0.13 1.45
CA ALA A 137 -5.23 -0.61 2.55
C ALA A 137 -6.23 -1.00 3.63
N THR A 138 -7.27 -0.19 3.87
CA THR A 138 -8.39 -0.55 4.76
C THR A 138 -9.15 -1.74 4.21
N LEU A 139 -9.45 -1.76 2.90
CA LEU A 139 -10.05 -2.92 2.24
C LEU A 139 -9.13 -4.15 2.33
N GLY A 140 -7.84 -3.97 2.13
CA GLY A 140 -6.83 -5.01 2.32
C GLY A 140 -6.82 -5.55 3.76
N GLY A 141 -6.90 -4.68 4.76
CA GLY A 141 -6.98 -5.04 6.18
C GLY A 141 -8.23 -5.83 6.52
N LEU A 142 -9.39 -5.45 5.96
CA LEU A 142 -10.65 -6.20 6.08
C LEU A 142 -10.54 -7.60 5.46
N LEU A 143 -10.01 -7.68 4.23
CA LEU A 143 -9.77 -8.95 3.55
C LEU A 143 -8.78 -9.82 4.33
N GLY A 144 -7.69 -9.25 4.83
CA GLY A 144 -6.72 -9.95 5.66
C GLY A 144 -7.34 -10.52 6.94
N THR A 145 -8.22 -9.75 7.58
CA THR A 145 -8.96 -10.25 8.76
C THR A 145 -9.88 -11.42 8.39
N ALA A 146 -10.58 -11.34 7.26
CA ALA A 146 -11.47 -12.42 6.82
C ALA A 146 -10.69 -13.70 6.48
N LEU A 147 -9.51 -13.56 5.85
CA LEU A 147 -8.70 -14.70 5.41
C LEU A 147 -7.88 -15.34 6.54
N PHE A 148 -7.38 -14.54 7.49
CA PHE A 148 -6.41 -15.00 8.49
C PHE A 148 -6.95 -15.04 9.93
N ARG A 149 -8.28 -14.89 10.10
CA ARG A 149 -8.91 -14.93 11.42
C ARG A 149 -8.69 -16.28 12.09
N LYS A 150 -8.13 -16.27 13.31
CA LYS A 150 -8.05 -17.48 14.14
C LYS A 150 -9.45 -17.95 14.52
N SER A 151 -9.70 -19.27 14.44
CA SER A 151 -10.92 -19.86 14.96
C SER A 151 -11.00 -19.66 16.48
N THR A 152 -12.14 -19.23 16.99
CA THR A 152 -12.39 -19.23 18.42
C THR A 152 -12.45 -20.68 18.88
N PRO A 153 -11.68 -21.11 19.89
CA PRO A 153 -11.86 -22.44 20.48
C PRO A 153 -13.30 -22.60 20.92
N ALA A 154 -13.88 -23.74 20.60
CA ALA A 154 -15.23 -24.06 21.10
C ALA A 154 -15.27 -23.96 22.63
N PRO A 155 -16.34 -23.40 23.24
CA PRO A 155 -16.50 -23.41 24.69
C PRO A 155 -16.37 -24.85 25.17
N ILE A 156 -15.51 -25.08 26.12
CA ILE A 156 -15.45 -26.38 26.80
C ILE A 156 -16.70 -26.43 27.65
N ASP A 157 -17.72 -27.18 27.21
CA ASP A 157 -18.83 -27.54 28.06
C ASP A 157 -18.30 -28.37 29.21
N ILE A 158 -18.10 -27.71 30.35
CA ILE A 158 -17.84 -28.42 31.60
C ILE A 158 -19.17 -29.12 31.93
N VAL A 159 -19.27 -30.33 31.46
CA VAL A 159 -20.36 -31.23 31.91
C VAL A 159 -20.20 -31.31 33.41
N ARG A 160 -21.04 -30.56 34.16
CA ARG A 160 -21.25 -30.80 35.59
C ARG A 160 -21.80 -32.21 35.71
N THR A 161 -20.94 -33.13 36.13
CA THR A 161 -21.42 -34.40 36.64
C THR A 161 -22.33 -34.10 37.85
N PRO A 162 -23.60 -34.50 37.82
CA PRO A 162 -24.43 -34.38 38.99
C PRO A 162 -23.93 -35.37 40.03
N GLU A 163 -23.67 -34.90 41.24
CA GLU A 163 -23.49 -35.72 42.44
C GLU A 163 -24.83 -36.33 42.85
#